data_c70192ec49010bcf3042b83e56c7c675
#
_entry.id   c70192ec49010bcf3042b83e56c7c675
#
_cell.length_a   1.000
_cell.length_b   1.000
_cell.length_c   1.000
_cell.angle_alpha   90.00
_cell.angle_beta   90.00
_cell.angle_gamma   90.00
#
_symmetry.space_group_name_H-M   'P 1'
#
loop_
_entity.id
_entity.type
_entity.pdbx_description
1 polymer ?
#
loop_
_entity_poly.entity_id
_entity_poly.type
_entity_poly.pdbx_seq_one_letter_code
_entity_poly.pdbx_strand_id
1 'polypeptide(L)'
;MAISAPFILGSGTHDLDESVFGEEFHMALVHETARAELNARRQGTQSTKTRGEVNMTGAKAFRQKGTGRARAGALSTPQRYGGGVAFAPKPRHYISKVNRKARRRALRSALSVHADRGSLGMADPSALDAPSTKQAAEALGKLEGEGRVLLVCGGEGEDTVIKSFRNLGGLECKPATAVGVADIIGAARLVLTPNAADYLTQIARKDREEATA
;
A
#
# COMPACT_ATOMS: atom_id res chain seq x y z
N MET A 1 18.59 13.95 19.44
CA MET A 1 18.43 12.93 20.48
C MET A 1 18.50 11.58 19.80
N ALA A 2 19.22 10.59 20.38
CA ALA A 2 19.23 9.25 19.79
C ALA A 2 17.80 8.68 19.81
N ILE A 3 17.29 8.26 18.64
CA ILE A 3 16.00 7.64 18.52
C ILE A 3 16.22 6.13 18.62
N SER A 4 15.52 5.46 19.53
CA SER A 4 15.64 4.02 19.73
C SER A 4 14.27 3.36 19.77
N ALA A 5 14.17 2.13 19.29
CA ALA A 5 12.95 1.33 19.36
C ALA A 5 13.17 0.11 20.29
N PRO A 6 12.21 -0.21 21.16
CA PRO A 6 12.31 -1.36 22.03
C PRO A 6 12.15 -2.68 21.27
N PHE A 7 12.88 -3.71 21.67
CA PHE A 7 12.59 -5.05 21.21
C PHE A 7 11.34 -5.59 21.92
N ILE A 8 10.30 -5.87 21.15
CA ILE A 8 9.12 -6.57 21.65
C ILE A 8 9.37 -8.08 21.73
N LEU A 9 10.16 -8.60 20.79
CA LEU A 9 10.64 -9.95 20.74
C LEU A 9 12.17 -9.91 20.84
N GLY A 10 12.74 -10.43 21.92
CA GLY A 10 14.15 -10.25 22.27
C GLY A 10 14.34 -9.35 23.49
N SER A 11 15.55 -8.85 23.68
CA SER A 11 15.92 -7.97 24.82
C SER A 11 16.71 -6.76 24.33
N GLY A 12 16.50 -5.60 24.97
CA GLY A 12 17.23 -4.36 24.67
C GLY A 12 16.47 -3.38 23.78
N THR A 13 17.20 -2.45 23.21
CA THR A 13 16.73 -1.40 22.29
C THR A 13 17.58 -1.41 21.03
N HIS A 14 17.02 -1.06 19.91
CA HIS A 14 17.72 -0.90 18.63
C HIS A 14 17.82 0.60 18.32
N ASP A 15 19.06 1.06 18.03
CA ASP A 15 19.30 2.43 17.66
C ASP A 15 18.88 2.68 16.21
N LEU A 16 18.12 3.75 15.99
CA LEU A 16 17.58 4.12 14.69
C LEU A 16 18.30 5.36 14.15
N ASP A 17 18.44 5.43 12.82
CA ASP A 17 19.05 6.57 12.14
C ASP A 17 18.16 7.83 12.26
N GLU A 18 18.63 8.82 13.01
CA GLU A 18 17.92 10.10 13.22
C GLU A 18 17.59 10.80 11.90
N SER A 19 18.41 10.63 10.86
CA SER A 19 18.17 11.22 9.53
C SER A 19 16.92 10.67 8.84
N VAL A 20 16.45 9.48 9.24
CA VAL A 20 15.29 8.79 8.68
C VAL A 20 14.10 8.82 9.62
N PHE A 21 14.32 8.56 10.91
CA PHE A 21 13.24 8.43 11.90
C PHE A 21 12.99 9.74 12.68
N GLY A 22 13.78 10.80 12.43
CA GLY A 22 13.60 12.13 13.01
C GLY A 22 13.09 13.18 12.03
N GLU A 23 12.57 12.80 10.86
CA GLU A 23 12.02 13.75 9.88
C GLU A 23 10.68 14.33 10.37
N GLU A 24 10.49 15.64 10.21
CA GLU A 24 9.23 16.31 10.50
C GLU A 24 8.08 15.75 9.65
N PHE A 25 6.91 15.58 10.27
CA PHE A 25 5.73 15.05 9.58
C PHE A 25 5.17 16.01 8.54
N HIS A 26 5.19 15.61 7.28
CA HIS A 26 4.68 16.39 6.15
C HIS A 26 3.41 15.79 5.55
N MET A 27 2.24 16.18 6.09
CA MET A 27 0.92 15.65 5.73
C MET A 27 0.68 15.57 4.22
N ALA A 28 0.93 16.66 3.48
CA ALA A 28 0.64 16.73 2.05
C ALA A 28 1.42 15.71 1.23
N LEU A 29 2.73 15.53 1.51
CA LEU A 29 3.56 14.55 0.80
C LEU A 29 3.17 13.11 1.13
N VAL A 30 2.87 12.83 2.38
CA VAL A 30 2.43 11.52 2.84
C VAL A 30 1.09 11.16 2.19
N HIS A 31 0.11 12.08 2.18
CA HIS A 31 -1.18 11.88 1.54
C HIS A 31 -1.06 11.66 0.03
N GLU A 32 -0.29 12.49 -0.67
CA GLU A 32 -0.09 12.34 -2.12
C GLU A 32 0.56 11.00 -2.47
N THR A 33 1.60 10.61 -1.73
CA THR A 33 2.31 9.35 -1.96
C THR A 33 1.42 8.15 -1.64
N ALA A 34 0.74 8.14 -0.50
CA ALA A 34 -0.17 7.06 -0.12
C ALA A 34 -1.31 6.90 -1.13
N ARG A 35 -1.90 8.01 -1.60
CA ARG A 35 -2.93 8.00 -2.64
C ARG A 35 -2.42 7.45 -3.97
N ALA A 36 -1.19 7.80 -4.37
CA ALA A 36 -0.58 7.29 -5.58
C ALA A 36 -0.34 5.77 -5.50
N GLU A 37 0.14 5.28 -4.35
CA GLU A 37 0.36 3.84 -4.11
C GLU A 37 -0.96 3.05 -4.12
N LEU A 38 -1.99 3.53 -3.42
CA LEU A 38 -3.31 2.88 -3.39
C LEU A 38 -3.97 2.88 -4.77
N ASN A 39 -3.85 3.97 -5.53
CA ASN A 39 -4.35 4.03 -6.90
C ASN A 39 -3.60 3.06 -7.82
N ALA A 40 -2.29 2.91 -7.67
CA ALA A 40 -1.50 1.98 -8.49
C ALA A 40 -1.87 0.50 -8.28
N ARG A 41 -2.39 0.14 -7.10
CA ARG A 41 -2.90 -1.21 -6.81
C ARG A 41 -4.23 -1.52 -7.52
N ARG A 42 -4.92 -0.50 -8.01
CA ARG A 42 -6.22 -0.65 -8.67
C ARG A 42 -6.05 -1.18 -10.08
N GLN A 43 -6.68 -2.31 -10.39
CA GLN A 43 -6.56 -2.99 -11.69
C GLN A 43 -7.25 -2.25 -12.84
N GLY A 44 -8.35 -1.56 -12.58
CA GLY A 44 -9.07 -0.76 -13.55
C GLY A 44 -9.69 -1.54 -14.71
N THR A 45 -10.10 -2.78 -14.50
CA THR A 45 -10.56 -3.73 -15.53
C THR A 45 -12.01 -3.54 -15.98
N GLN A 46 -12.72 -2.56 -15.44
CA GLN A 46 -14.11 -2.31 -15.83
C GLN A 46 -14.24 -1.99 -17.31
N SER A 47 -15.20 -2.66 -17.98
CA SER A 47 -15.47 -2.44 -19.39
C SER A 47 -16.94 -2.64 -19.70
N THR A 48 -17.49 -1.77 -20.54
CA THR A 48 -18.81 -1.96 -21.15
C THR A 48 -18.74 -1.62 -22.63
N LYS A 49 -19.73 -2.09 -23.39
CA LYS A 49 -19.76 -1.90 -24.85
C LYS A 49 -20.40 -0.56 -25.20
N THR A 50 -19.71 0.23 -26.01
CA THR A 50 -20.27 1.42 -26.68
C THR A 50 -21.20 0.98 -27.80
N ARG A 51 -21.99 1.90 -28.35
CA ARG A 51 -22.91 1.61 -29.45
C ARG A 51 -22.24 1.02 -30.69
N GLY A 52 -20.96 1.26 -30.90
CA GLY A 52 -20.17 0.71 -32.00
C GLY A 52 -19.65 -0.70 -31.74
N GLU A 53 -19.57 -1.11 -30.48
CA GLU A 53 -19.03 -2.42 -30.05
C GLU A 53 -20.13 -3.45 -29.77
N VAL A 54 -21.36 -2.99 -29.65
CA VAL A 54 -22.51 -3.91 -29.49
C VAL A 54 -22.73 -4.65 -30.82
N ASN A 55 -22.87 -5.96 -30.74
CA ASN A 55 -23.17 -6.78 -31.91
C ASN A 55 -24.64 -6.58 -32.37
N MET A 56 -24.87 -5.45 -33.04
CA MET A 56 -26.18 -5.09 -33.61
C MET A 56 -25.97 -4.42 -34.96
N THR A 57 -26.98 -4.53 -35.82
CA THR A 57 -26.95 -3.82 -37.11
C THR A 57 -26.83 -2.31 -36.94
N GLY A 58 -25.94 -1.71 -37.70
CA GLY A 58 -25.81 -0.24 -37.82
C GLY A 58 -26.87 0.41 -38.71
N ALA A 59 -27.70 -0.39 -39.37
CA ALA A 59 -28.72 0.10 -40.28
C ALA A 59 -29.81 0.88 -39.54
N LYS A 60 -30.41 1.83 -40.23
CA LYS A 60 -31.59 2.57 -39.75
C LYS A 60 -32.77 1.61 -39.55
N ALA A 61 -33.40 1.64 -38.38
CA ALA A 61 -34.45 0.71 -37.99
C ALA A 61 -35.69 0.74 -38.98
N PHE A 62 -36.04 1.93 -39.47
CA PHE A 62 -37.12 2.14 -40.44
C PHE A 62 -36.94 3.48 -41.15
N ARG A 63 -37.70 3.70 -42.25
CA ARG A 63 -37.66 4.93 -43.05
C ARG A 63 -38.02 6.18 -42.23
N GLN A 64 -37.47 7.36 -42.64
CA GLN A 64 -37.55 8.62 -41.91
C GLN A 64 -38.97 9.18 -41.71
N LYS A 65 -39.85 8.92 -42.69
CA LYS A 65 -41.23 9.43 -42.70
C LYS A 65 -42.20 8.35 -43.19
N GLY A 66 -43.52 8.52 -42.97
CA GLY A 66 -44.55 7.60 -43.49
C GLY A 66 -44.77 6.30 -42.67
N THR A 67 -44.29 6.27 -41.39
CA THR A 67 -44.50 5.13 -40.48
C THR A 67 -45.44 5.42 -39.30
N GLY A 68 -45.86 6.68 -39.09
CA GLY A 68 -46.64 7.08 -37.93
C GLY A 68 -45.91 6.97 -36.57
N ARG A 69 -44.66 6.51 -36.57
CA ARG A 69 -43.84 6.33 -35.35
C ARG A 69 -42.82 7.43 -35.15
N ALA A 70 -42.34 7.57 -33.91
CA ALA A 70 -41.22 8.49 -33.62
C ALA A 70 -39.98 8.09 -34.45
N ARG A 71 -39.25 9.12 -34.91
CA ARG A 71 -38.04 8.89 -35.74
C ARG A 71 -37.00 8.10 -34.94
N ALA A 72 -36.35 7.14 -35.59
CA ALA A 72 -35.32 6.31 -35.02
C ALA A 72 -34.09 6.17 -35.92
N GLY A 73 -32.91 6.14 -35.34
CA GLY A 73 -31.65 5.75 -35.98
C GLY A 73 -31.42 4.23 -35.90
N ALA A 74 -30.19 3.83 -35.67
CA ALA A 74 -29.81 2.45 -35.47
C ALA A 74 -30.37 1.87 -34.15
N LEU A 75 -30.52 0.56 -34.10
CA LEU A 75 -30.98 -0.13 -32.89
C LEU A 75 -29.93 -0.14 -31.75
N SER A 76 -28.64 0.01 -32.10
CA SER A 76 -27.52 0.02 -31.13
C SER A 76 -27.42 1.28 -30.28
N THR A 77 -28.31 2.27 -30.48
CA THR A 77 -28.28 3.54 -29.73
C THR A 77 -28.62 3.34 -28.24
N PRO A 78 -28.02 4.15 -27.33
CA PRO A 78 -28.10 3.95 -25.87
C PRO A 78 -29.51 3.97 -25.27
N GLN A 79 -30.43 4.72 -25.89
CA GLN A 79 -31.82 4.83 -25.43
C GLN A 79 -32.68 3.58 -25.73
N ARG A 80 -32.12 2.62 -26.43
CA ARG A 80 -32.81 1.38 -26.83
C ARG A 80 -32.45 0.22 -25.92
N TYR A 81 -33.40 -0.69 -25.72
CA TYR A 81 -33.16 -1.95 -25.04
C TYR A 81 -32.12 -2.79 -25.83
N GLY A 82 -31.08 -3.25 -25.14
CA GLY A 82 -29.94 -3.93 -25.77
C GLY A 82 -28.96 -3.00 -26.49
N GLY A 83 -29.18 -1.68 -26.52
CA GLY A 83 -28.22 -0.71 -27.07
C GLY A 83 -26.95 -0.56 -26.23
N GLY A 84 -25.92 0.08 -26.80
CA GLY A 84 -24.67 0.34 -26.12
C GLY A 84 -24.76 1.46 -25.09
N VAL A 85 -23.78 1.54 -24.19
CA VAL A 85 -23.64 2.60 -23.20
C VAL A 85 -23.05 3.85 -23.83
N ALA A 86 -23.59 5.03 -23.55
CA ALA A 86 -23.13 6.30 -24.13
C ALA A 86 -21.70 6.64 -23.73
N PHE A 87 -21.40 6.59 -22.42
CA PHE A 87 -20.07 6.79 -21.84
C PHE A 87 -19.61 5.48 -21.17
N ALA A 88 -19.33 4.49 -22.00
CA ALA A 88 -18.91 3.18 -21.54
C ALA A 88 -17.57 3.26 -20.82
N PRO A 89 -17.46 2.82 -19.57
CA PRO A 89 -16.17 2.70 -18.92
C PRO A 89 -15.27 1.75 -19.72
N LYS A 90 -14.00 2.09 -19.82
CA LYS A 90 -12.97 1.29 -20.48
C LYS A 90 -11.86 0.97 -19.50
N PRO A 91 -11.13 -0.15 -19.68
CA PRO A 91 -9.96 -0.43 -18.86
C PRO A 91 -8.97 0.72 -18.93
N ARG A 92 -8.50 1.15 -17.76
CA ARG A 92 -7.50 2.23 -17.65
C ARG A 92 -6.59 2.01 -16.46
N HIS A 93 -5.39 2.55 -16.53
CA HIS A 93 -4.46 2.58 -15.42
C HIS A 93 -4.71 3.80 -14.53
N TYR A 94 -4.56 3.61 -13.22
CA TYR A 94 -4.74 4.65 -12.21
C TYR A 94 -3.40 5.12 -11.62
N ILE A 95 -2.32 5.06 -12.41
CA ILE A 95 -0.98 5.39 -11.97
C ILE A 95 -0.82 6.91 -11.88
N SER A 96 -0.42 7.40 -10.71
CA SER A 96 -0.01 8.78 -10.47
C SER A 96 1.50 8.83 -10.23
N LYS A 97 2.22 9.67 -10.99
CA LYS A 97 3.66 9.82 -10.85
C LYS A 97 4.00 10.72 -9.66
N VAL A 98 4.81 10.22 -8.73
CA VAL A 98 5.37 10.99 -7.61
C VAL A 98 6.89 11.06 -7.76
N ASN A 99 7.49 12.23 -7.52
CA ASN A 99 8.93 12.42 -7.61
C ASN A 99 9.68 11.55 -6.59
N ARG A 100 10.85 11.02 -6.96
CA ARG A 100 11.64 10.13 -6.07
C ARG A 100 12.00 10.79 -4.74
N LYS A 101 12.48 12.05 -4.76
CA LYS A 101 12.82 12.82 -3.55
C LYS A 101 11.60 13.02 -2.64
N ALA A 102 10.42 13.33 -3.22
CA ALA A 102 9.17 13.48 -2.48
C ALA A 102 8.73 12.15 -1.82
N ARG A 103 8.81 11.04 -2.56
CA ARG A 103 8.48 9.71 -2.03
C ARG A 103 9.40 9.30 -0.86
N ARG A 104 10.72 9.54 -0.98
CA ARG A 104 11.67 9.26 0.11
C ARG A 104 11.36 10.11 1.35
N ARG A 105 11.07 11.40 1.18
CA ARG A 105 10.68 12.27 2.29
C ARG A 105 9.37 11.83 2.93
N ALA A 106 8.38 11.41 2.13
CA ALA A 106 7.13 10.86 2.64
C ALA A 106 7.35 9.57 3.44
N LEU A 107 8.27 8.70 3.00
CA LEU A 107 8.63 7.48 3.72
C LEU A 107 9.27 7.82 5.08
N ARG A 108 10.24 8.75 5.12
CA ARG A 108 10.83 9.22 6.39
C ARG A 108 9.79 9.78 7.33
N SER A 109 8.94 10.69 6.83
CA SER A 109 7.83 11.26 7.61
C SER A 109 6.87 10.20 8.16
N ALA A 110 6.62 9.13 7.43
CA ALA A 110 5.75 8.03 7.88
C ALA A 110 6.41 7.19 8.99
N LEU A 111 7.71 6.93 8.86
CA LEU A 111 8.48 6.19 9.87
C LEU A 111 8.67 7.00 11.16
N SER A 112 8.96 8.31 11.04
CA SER A 112 9.15 9.18 12.20
C SER A 112 7.88 9.31 13.06
N VAL A 113 6.70 9.33 12.46
CA VAL A 113 5.43 9.36 13.23
C VAL A 113 5.28 8.14 14.13
N HIS A 114 5.71 6.94 13.67
CA HIS A 114 5.67 5.74 14.52
C HIS A 114 6.70 5.77 15.63
N ALA A 115 7.88 6.33 15.35
CA ALA A 115 8.91 6.54 16.37
C ALA A 115 8.46 7.54 17.43
N ASP A 116 7.91 8.68 17.03
CA ASP A 116 7.44 9.75 17.95
C ASP A 116 6.27 9.29 18.83
N ARG A 117 5.39 8.44 18.28
CA ARG A 117 4.22 7.90 19.02
C ARG A 117 4.56 6.73 19.93
N GLY A 118 5.78 6.18 19.88
CA GLY A 118 6.12 4.95 20.58
C GLY A 118 5.39 3.69 20.05
N SER A 119 4.81 3.77 18.86
CA SER A 119 4.11 2.65 18.21
C SER A 119 5.03 1.78 17.34
N LEU A 120 6.35 2.02 17.40
CA LEU A 120 7.37 1.26 16.72
C LEU A 120 8.01 0.25 17.66
N GLY A 121 8.05 -1.02 17.25
CA GLY A 121 8.73 -2.10 17.95
C GLY A 121 9.67 -2.88 17.05
N MET A 122 10.67 -3.52 17.65
CA MET A 122 11.62 -4.37 16.95
C MET A 122 11.36 -5.83 17.28
N ALA A 123 11.47 -6.71 16.28
CA ALA A 123 11.40 -8.16 16.44
C ALA A 123 12.72 -8.79 16.04
N ASP A 124 13.42 -9.40 17.01
CA ASP A 124 14.65 -10.13 16.73
C ASP A 124 14.32 -11.55 16.25
N PRO A 125 14.72 -11.95 15.04
CA PRO A 125 14.54 -13.31 14.55
C PRO A 125 15.22 -14.37 15.39
N SER A 126 16.34 -14.04 16.01
CA SER A 126 17.14 -14.97 16.84
C SER A 126 16.48 -15.29 18.18
N ALA A 127 15.48 -14.52 18.60
CA ALA A 127 14.75 -14.77 19.84
C ALA A 127 13.74 -15.93 19.77
N LEU A 128 13.54 -16.51 18.57
CA LEU A 128 12.63 -17.63 18.35
C LEU A 128 13.38 -18.83 17.75
N ASP A 129 13.57 -19.86 18.54
CA ASP A 129 14.13 -21.15 18.07
C ASP A 129 13.16 -21.90 17.15
N ALA A 130 11.85 -21.76 17.41
CA ALA A 130 10.78 -22.39 16.66
C ALA A 130 9.56 -21.44 16.50
N PRO A 131 8.74 -21.60 15.45
CA PRO A 131 7.54 -20.81 15.27
C PRO A 131 6.57 -20.92 16.45
N SER A 132 6.23 -19.80 17.11
CA SER A 132 5.34 -19.74 18.28
C SER A 132 4.41 -18.54 18.23
N THR A 133 3.12 -18.79 17.94
CA THR A 133 2.09 -17.75 17.93
C THR A 133 1.79 -17.17 19.30
N LYS A 134 1.98 -18.00 20.37
CA LYS A 134 1.78 -17.56 21.75
C LYS A 134 2.80 -16.47 22.13
N GLN A 135 4.08 -16.72 21.87
CA GLN A 135 5.14 -15.74 22.14
C GLN A 135 4.97 -14.48 21.30
N ALA A 136 4.54 -14.63 20.03
CA ALA A 136 4.24 -13.50 19.17
C ALA A 136 3.08 -12.64 19.70
N ALA A 137 2.02 -13.25 20.22
CA ALA A 137 0.89 -12.55 20.83
C ALA A 137 1.29 -11.80 22.11
N GLU A 138 2.07 -12.45 22.99
CA GLU A 138 2.63 -11.83 24.20
C GLU A 138 3.56 -10.66 23.86
N ALA A 139 4.38 -10.80 22.81
CA ALA A 139 5.26 -9.75 22.33
C ALA A 139 4.47 -8.53 21.84
N LEU A 140 3.40 -8.72 21.07
CA LEU A 140 2.53 -7.62 20.62
C LEU A 140 1.82 -6.89 21.76
N GLY A 141 1.55 -7.58 22.86
CA GLY A 141 0.98 -6.97 24.07
C GLY A 141 1.90 -5.95 24.75
N LYS A 142 3.21 -5.94 24.44
CA LYS A 142 4.17 -4.95 24.97
C LYS A 142 4.12 -3.61 24.24
N LEU A 143 3.58 -3.58 23.02
CA LEU A 143 3.38 -2.33 22.28
C LEU A 143 2.05 -1.69 22.66
N GLU A 144 2.09 -0.43 23.00
CA GLU A 144 0.90 0.36 23.28
C GLU A 144 0.04 0.57 22.04
N GLY A 145 -1.26 0.70 22.26
CA GLY A 145 -2.25 0.99 21.22
C GLY A 145 -3.00 -0.24 20.71
N GLU A 146 -4.18 0.01 20.17
CA GLU A 146 -5.05 -0.99 19.53
C GLU A 146 -5.11 -0.74 18.03
N GLY A 147 -5.37 -1.78 17.24
CA GLY A 147 -5.58 -1.68 15.80
C GLY A 147 -4.64 -2.55 14.97
N ARG A 148 -4.60 -2.26 13.67
CA ARG A 148 -3.79 -3.02 12.71
C ARG A 148 -2.30 -2.93 13.03
N VAL A 149 -1.66 -4.09 12.97
CA VAL A 149 -0.20 -4.21 13.11
C VAL A 149 0.40 -4.53 11.74
N LEU A 150 1.44 -3.81 11.36
CA LEU A 150 2.26 -4.14 10.21
C LEU A 150 3.60 -4.70 10.68
N LEU A 151 3.86 -5.96 10.36
CA LEU A 151 5.18 -6.58 10.53
C LEU A 151 5.94 -6.49 9.21
N VAL A 152 7.12 -5.90 9.26
CA VAL A 152 8.02 -5.79 8.09
C VAL A 152 9.25 -6.65 8.32
N CYS A 153 9.49 -7.57 7.39
CA CYS A 153 10.61 -8.50 7.41
C CYS A 153 11.62 -8.15 6.32
N GLY A 154 12.90 -8.17 6.63
CA GLY A 154 13.96 -7.66 5.75
C GLY A 154 14.66 -8.69 4.89
N GLY A 155 14.64 -9.99 5.24
CA GLY A 155 15.51 -10.89 4.54
C GLY A 155 15.29 -12.38 4.77
N GLU A 156 16.29 -13.13 4.31
CA GLU A 156 16.37 -14.59 4.48
C GLU A 156 16.58 -14.94 5.96
N GLY A 157 16.01 -16.06 6.40
CA GLY A 157 16.12 -16.54 7.79
C GLY A 157 15.04 -16.00 8.75
N GLU A 158 14.14 -15.12 8.32
CA GLU A 158 13.07 -14.55 9.15
C GLU A 158 11.74 -15.34 9.07
N ASP A 159 11.76 -16.52 8.44
CA ASP A 159 10.57 -17.38 8.29
C ASP A 159 9.92 -17.77 9.61
N THR A 160 10.69 -17.95 10.68
CA THR A 160 10.20 -18.26 12.02
C THR A 160 9.34 -17.14 12.57
N VAL A 161 9.77 -15.89 12.40
CA VAL A 161 9.02 -14.68 12.80
C VAL A 161 7.75 -14.58 11.98
N ILE A 162 7.84 -14.68 10.64
CA ILE A 162 6.67 -14.60 9.76
C ILE A 162 5.63 -15.67 10.12
N LYS A 163 6.07 -16.93 10.32
CA LYS A 163 5.17 -18.04 10.70
C LYS A 163 4.52 -17.83 12.06
N SER A 164 5.23 -17.23 13.01
CA SER A 164 4.74 -16.93 14.34
C SER A 164 3.65 -15.84 14.36
N PHE A 165 3.84 -14.79 13.56
CA PHE A 165 2.97 -13.62 13.56
C PHE A 165 1.81 -13.71 12.56
N ARG A 166 1.96 -14.34 11.40
CA ARG A 166 0.96 -14.31 10.31
C ARG A 166 -0.43 -14.81 10.67
N ASN A 167 -0.54 -15.67 11.70
CA ASN A 167 -1.84 -16.22 12.14
C ASN A 167 -2.60 -15.30 13.10
N LEU A 168 -1.98 -14.20 13.56
CA LEU A 168 -2.63 -13.28 14.49
C LEU A 168 -3.61 -12.36 13.75
N GLY A 169 -4.83 -12.23 14.29
CA GLY A 169 -5.85 -11.36 13.72
C GLY A 169 -5.43 -9.88 13.75
N GLY A 170 -5.70 -9.15 12.66
CA GLY A 170 -5.37 -7.74 12.55
C GLY A 170 -3.88 -7.44 12.26
N LEU A 171 -3.08 -8.46 12.00
CA LEU A 171 -1.66 -8.34 11.66
C LEU A 171 -1.44 -8.63 10.17
N GLU A 172 -0.66 -7.80 9.51
CA GLU A 172 -0.23 -7.96 8.13
C GLU A 172 1.30 -8.09 8.09
N CYS A 173 1.80 -9.18 7.49
CA CYS A 173 3.24 -9.39 7.28
C CYS A 173 3.61 -9.00 5.85
N LYS A 174 4.62 -8.15 5.69
CA LYS A 174 5.15 -7.76 4.37
C LYS A 174 6.67 -7.81 4.33
N PRO A 175 7.27 -8.19 3.20
CA PRO A 175 8.69 -8.01 3.00
C PRO A 175 9.02 -6.52 2.86
N ALA A 176 10.16 -6.09 3.35
CA ALA A 176 10.60 -4.68 3.30
C ALA A 176 10.63 -4.10 1.88
N THR A 177 10.85 -4.95 0.87
CA THR A 177 10.84 -4.58 -0.56
C THR A 177 9.45 -4.19 -1.09
N ALA A 178 8.38 -4.68 -0.46
CA ALA A 178 6.99 -4.46 -0.89
C ALA A 178 6.22 -3.46 -0.02
N VAL A 179 6.84 -2.94 1.04
CA VAL A 179 6.23 -1.96 1.94
C VAL A 179 6.27 -0.58 1.34
N GLY A 180 5.12 0.10 1.36
CA GLY A 180 4.97 1.48 0.93
C GLY A 180 4.52 2.41 2.06
N VAL A 181 4.50 3.70 1.75
CA VAL A 181 4.03 4.75 2.67
C VAL A 181 2.59 4.51 3.11
N ALA A 182 1.75 4.03 2.19
CA ALA A 182 0.34 3.73 2.47
C ALA A 182 0.17 2.60 3.50
N ASP A 183 1.06 1.60 3.48
CA ASP A 183 1.03 0.49 4.41
C ASP A 183 1.45 0.92 5.81
N ILE A 184 2.54 1.72 5.90
CA ILE A 184 3.07 2.24 7.16
C ILE A 184 2.03 3.13 7.85
N ILE A 185 1.51 4.14 7.16
CA ILE A 185 0.51 5.06 7.73
C ILE A 185 -0.83 4.36 8.01
N GLY A 186 -1.16 3.32 7.25
CA GLY A 186 -2.37 2.52 7.45
C GLY A 186 -2.32 1.59 8.67
N ALA A 187 -1.15 1.37 9.25
CA ALA A 187 -0.96 0.59 10.46
C ALA A 187 -1.04 1.47 11.71
N ALA A 188 -1.63 0.95 12.78
CA ALA A 188 -1.63 1.60 14.09
C ALA A 188 -0.30 1.34 14.82
N ARG A 189 0.28 0.16 14.62
CA ARG A 189 1.54 -0.28 15.21
C ARG A 189 2.44 -0.86 14.13
N LEU A 190 3.73 -0.51 14.18
CA LEU A 190 4.73 -0.96 13.24
C LEU A 190 5.76 -1.84 13.96
N VAL A 191 6.02 -3.02 13.42
CA VAL A 191 7.04 -3.93 13.92
C VAL A 191 8.05 -4.18 12.80
N LEU A 192 9.32 -3.93 13.07
CA LEU A 192 10.40 -4.12 12.11
C LEU A 192 11.36 -5.21 12.59
N THR A 193 11.89 -6.00 11.68
CA THR A 193 13.11 -6.77 11.96
C THR A 193 14.33 -5.88 11.76
N PRO A 194 15.49 -6.17 12.38
CA PRO A 194 16.71 -5.38 12.19
C PRO A 194 17.07 -5.22 10.71
N ASN A 195 17.03 -6.29 9.94
CA ASN A 195 17.32 -6.26 8.49
C ASN A 195 16.30 -5.38 7.72
N ALA A 196 15.02 -5.37 8.14
CA ALA A 196 14.01 -4.50 7.54
C ALA A 196 14.26 -3.03 7.86
N ALA A 197 14.67 -2.71 9.09
CA ALA A 197 15.02 -1.34 9.48
C ALA A 197 16.21 -0.81 8.67
N ASP A 198 17.25 -1.61 8.49
CA ASP A 198 18.42 -1.27 7.67
C ASP A 198 18.03 -1.04 6.21
N TYR A 199 17.23 -1.93 5.64
CA TYR A 199 16.74 -1.80 4.25
C TYR A 199 15.91 -0.54 4.04
N LEU A 200 14.96 -0.27 4.95
CA LEU A 200 14.13 0.95 4.88
C LEU A 200 14.98 2.21 5.04
N THR A 201 15.98 2.17 5.92
CA THR A 201 16.93 3.26 6.11
C THR A 201 17.71 3.54 4.83
N GLN A 202 18.23 2.52 4.15
CA GLN A 202 18.93 2.67 2.87
C GLN A 202 18.06 3.32 1.79
N ILE A 203 16.81 2.91 1.66
CA ILE A 203 15.90 3.46 0.64
C ILE A 203 15.50 4.90 0.98
N ALA A 204 15.31 5.19 2.27
CA ALA A 204 14.81 6.49 2.74
C ALA A 204 15.88 7.58 2.78
N ARG A 205 17.17 7.25 2.85
CA ARG A 205 18.28 8.22 2.91
C ARG A 205 18.20 9.27 1.79
N LYS A 206 18.61 10.48 2.12
CA LYS A 206 18.64 11.63 1.17
C LYS A 206 19.61 11.39 0.02
N ASP A 207 20.79 10.89 0.33
CA ASP A 207 21.90 10.71 -0.62
C ASP A 207 22.16 9.24 -0.85
N ARG A 208 21.85 8.80 -2.07
CA ARG A 208 22.14 7.43 -2.53
C ARG A 208 23.47 7.37 -3.30
N GLU A 209 24.15 8.50 -3.45
CA GLU A 209 25.34 8.60 -4.33
C GLU A 209 26.63 8.10 -3.67
N GLU A 210 26.67 7.90 -2.34
CA GLU A 210 27.86 7.44 -1.65
C GLU A 210 27.97 5.92 -1.40
N ALA A 211 26.94 5.14 -1.77
CA ALA A 211 26.91 3.71 -1.53
C ALA A 211 27.39 2.84 -2.72
N THR A 212 27.94 3.45 -3.76
CA THR A 212 28.46 2.78 -4.98
C THR A 212 29.89 3.17 -5.33
N ALA A 213 30.67 3.56 -4.32
CA ALA A 213 32.12 3.77 -4.49
C ALA A 213 32.90 2.67 -3.74
#